data_dffda2b8220d788aba0f64e71577194f
#
_entry.id   dffda2b8220d788aba0f64e71577194f
#
_cell.length_a   1.000
_cell.length_b   1.000
_cell.length_c   1.000
_cell.angle_alpha   90.00
_cell.angle_beta   90.00
_cell.angle_gamma   90.00
#
_symmetry.space_group_name_H-M   'P 1'
#
loop_
_entity.id
_entity.type
_entity.pdbx_description
1 polymer ?
#
loop_
_entity_poly.entity_id
_entity_poly.type
_entity_poly.pdbx_seq_one_letter_code
_entity_poly.pdbx_strand_id
1 'polypeptide(L)'
;LHESEFNTHENRYEHGEYVALSHVWGAAKGLPKTTEKTVQSHKKGVPLAALPRALQEAVVLTRALGFRWLWIDALCLVQDDDLSKIEESMTMDEIFGNAFLTIAATSAGDSSNEPLFPTQTPPFKIQATDNKGSAFKIYVREQPDHYSFKAPFDEGAHMNDWELPFNLSEDATQDTPLLKRAWAFTERLLSPRILHFTKSEMILECREGYQCECGRITDPTFDSRATDSIKQEFARVVYETGRRPSFDGSLDEPMNGVDVVTSQLASTTLTNGAKNISRGREETLQLWSYIITEFTARNMTCDSDRLLAMANIANQLSPALHSGYVAGQWTFSTMGLLWYPNDSTRCRRSKPHSGHNVPSWSWASIGGSPIFFDTTSAMDLACRVSFASSEGDVASWSPLSGNTLELSAAMATEVTFNTKGSTENTYCQLSKNGVVVEFTPDMIPPQGDDSLRNGEKLVCILVSMTYRSSIIGLVLQGSNTSNVYRRVGRLECYECSREGNDEMSEDAEALFEHWFPDIQDMSQLDNLPLQRFTVI
;
A
#
# COMPACT_ATOMS: atom_id res chain seq x y z
N LEU A 1 21.83 0.75 24.20
CA LEU A 1 20.42 0.89 24.57
C LEU A 1 20.31 1.73 25.82
N HIS A 2 20.14 3.05 25.66
CA HIS A 2 19.58 3.87 26.71
C HIS A 2 18.06 3.84 26.46
N GLU A 3 17.29 3.19 27.33
CA GLU A 3 15.95 3.68 27.60
C GLU A 3 16.14 5.11 28.08
N SER A 4 15.35 6.04 27.57
CA SER A 4 15.28 7.37 28.14
C SER A 4 15.01 7.19 29.62
N GLU A 5 16.00 7.43 30.48
CA GLU A 5 15.80 7.37 31.93
C GLU A 5 14.74 8.41 32.24
N PHE A 6 13.61 7.96 32.77
CA PHE A 6 12.60 8.86 33.28
C PHE A 6 13.25 9.71 34.36
N ASN A 7 13.48 10.96 34.06
CA ASN A 7 14.06 11.87 35.01
C ASN A 7 13.07 12.11 36.16
N THR A 8 13.28 11.39 37.26
CA THR A 8 12.42 11.45 38.45
C THR A 8 12.35 12.85 39.08
N HIS A 9 13.31 13.72 38.80
CA HIS A 9 13.32 15.11 39.27
C HIS A 9 12.46 16.06 38.43
N GLU A 10 12.30 15.78 37.12
CA GLU A 10 11.53 16.64 36.21
C GLU A 10 10.24 16.00 35.69
N ASN A 11 9.99 14.74 35.99
CA ASN A 11 8.85 13.97 35.48
C ASN A 11 8.76 13.99 33.95
N ARG A 12 9.91 13.97 33.23
CA ARG A 12 10.03 14.06 31.78
C ARG A 12 10.97 12.98 31.24
N TYR A 13 10.63 12.44 30.06
CA TYR A 13 11.57 11.65 29.27
C TYR A 13 12.60 12.57 28.60
N GLU A 14 13.86 12.14 28.47
CA GLU A 14 14.82 12.85 27.62
C GLU A 14 14.33 12.80 26.16
N HIS A 15 13.92 13.96 25.65
CA HIS A 15 13.63 14.12 24.23
C HIS A 15 14.91 14.52 23.50
N GLY A 16 15.24 13.81 22.45
CA GLY A 16 16.41 14.10 21.63
C GLY A 16 16.21 13.74 20.19
N GLU A 17 16.86 14.46 19.29
CA GLU A 17 16.91 14.11 17.88
C GLU A 17 17.67 12.79 17.71
N TYR A 18 17.15 11.91 16.86
CA TYR A 18 17.72 10.60 16.58
C TYR A 18 17.72 10.27 15.10
N VAL A 19 18.57 9.30 14.77
CA VAL A 19 18.67 8.71 13.43
C VAL A 19 18.07 7.30 13.49
N ALA A 20 17.35 6.87 12.46
CA ALA A 20 16.88 5.50 12.30
C ALA A 20 17.70 4.77 11.22
N LEU A 21 17.81 3.45 11.31
CA LEU A 21 18.45 2.60 10.30
C LEU A 21 17.42 1.69 9.64
N SER A 22 17.31 1.81 8.33
CA SER A 22 16.57 0.87 7.47
C SER A 22 17.55 -0.08 6.78
N HIS A 23 17.41 -1.40 7.01
CA HIS A 23 18.37 -2.37 6.51
C HIS A 23 17.78 -3.77 6.31
N VAL A 24 18.48 -4.60 5.54
CA VAL A 24 18.15 -6.03 5.40
C VAL A 24 18.92 -6.83 6.44
N TRP A 25 18.22 -7.59 7.28
CA TRP A 25 18.86 -8.37 8.34
C TRP A 25 19.80 -9.47 7.80
N GLY A 26 19.44 -10.04 6.62
CA GLY A 26 20.15 -11.17 6.03
C GLY A 26 19.75 -12.55 6.62
N ALA A 27 20.25 -13.59 5.97
CA ALA A 27 19.99 -14.99 6.36
C ALA A 27 20.98 -15.51 7.42
N ALA A 28 22.08 -14.81 7.68
CA ALA A 28 23.13 -15.28 8.56
C ALA A 28 22.71 -15.17 10.03
N LYS A 29 23.12 -16.19 10.82
CA LYS A 29 22.85 -16.28 12.27
C LYS A 29 23.63 -15.24 13.12
N GLY A 30 24.28 -14.27 12.49
CA GLY A 30 25.27 -13.38 13.12
C GLY A 30 24.79 -11.98 13.50
N LEU A 31 23.56 -11.58 13.17
CA LEU A 31 23.04 -10.28 13.58
C LEU A 31 22.69 -10.34 15.08
N PRO A 32 23.28 -9.50 15.93
CA PRO A 32 22.90 -9.41 17.33
C PRO A 32 21.45 -8.91 17.41
N LYS A 33 20.62 -9.65 18.17
CA LYS A 33 19.20 -9.34 18.38
C LYS A 33 18.94 -9.18 19.86
N THR A 34 18.12 -8.21 20.21
CA THR A 34 17.60 -8.10 21.56
C THR A 34 16.48 -9.12 21.75
N THR A 35 16.61 -9.93 22.77
CA THR A 35 15.66 -10.97 23.20
C THR A 35 15.39 -10.78 24.70
N GLU A 36 14.35 -11.42 25.24
CA GLU A 36 14.12 -11.43 26.69
C GLU A 36 15.38 -11.82 27.49
N LYS A 37 16.19 -12.75 26.94
CA LYS A 37 17.44 -13.20 27.59
C LYS A 37 18.57 -12.19 27.49
N THR A 38 18.63 -11.37 26.43
CA THR A 38 19.74 -10.44 26.18
C THR A 38 19.42 -9.01 26.52
N VAL A 39 18.17 -8.63 26.70
CA VAL A 39 17.72 -7.23 26.93
C VAL A 39 18.46 -6.56 28.09
N GLN A 40 18.63 -7.27 29.21
CA GLN A 40 19.33 -6.71 30.39
C GLN A 40 20.85 -6.51 30.16
N SER A 41 21.46 -7.36 29.34
CA SER A 41 22.87 -7.17 28.95
C SER A 41 23.02 -6.07 27.91
N HIS A 42 22.10 -5.97 26.95
CA HIS A 42 22.09 -4.92 25.93
C HIS A 42 21.84 -3.53 26.55
N LYS A 43 20.98 -3.41 27.57
CA LYS A 43 20.80 -2.18 28.33
C LYS A 43 22.09 -1.68 29.01
N LYS A 44 22.98 -2.58 29.39
CA LYS A 44 24.31 -2.20 29.95
C LYS A 44 25.29 -1.74 28.88
N GLY A 45 25.07 -2.14 27.64
CA GLY A 45 25.87 -1.74 26.47
C GLY A 45 26.09 -2.88 25.51
N VAL A 46 26.14 -2.55 24.23
CA VAL A 46 26.55 -3.46 23.14
C VAL A 46 27.89 -2.98 22.61
N PRO A 47 28.96 -3.79 22.70
CA PRO A 47 30.27 -3.39 22.18
C PRO A 47 30.18 -3.14 20.66
N LEU A 48 30.74 -2.01 20.19
CA LEU A 48 30.73 -1.68 18.76
C LEU A 48 31.34 -2.82 17.91
N ALA A 49 32.41 -3.44 18.39
CA ALA A 49 33.08 -4.54 17.68
C ALA A 49 32.24 -5.83 17.60
N ALA A 50 31.17 -5.97 18.39
CA ALA A 50 30.25 -7.09 18.32
C ALA A 50 29.16 -6.88 17.25
N LEU A 51 29.02 -5.69 16.72
CA LEU A 51 28.05 -5.38 15.64
C LEU A 51 28.63 -5.77 14.28
N PRO A 52 27.79 -6.20 13.32
CA PRO A 52 28.17 -6.34 11.92
C PRO A 52 28.65 -5.00 11.34
N ARG A 53 29.43 -5.08 10.28
CA ARG A 53 30.08 -3.91 9.68
C ARG A 53 29.09 -2.81 9.29
N ALA A 54 27.95 -3.15 8.66
CA ALA A 54 26.94 -2.16 8.30
C ALA A 54 26.41 -1.37 9.51
N LEU A 55 26.17 -2.06 10.64
CA LEU A 55 25.70 -1.42 11.87
C LEU A 55 26.79 -0.58 12.53
N GLN A 56 28.06 -1.05 12.50
CA GLN A 56 29.21 -0.25 12.97
C GLN A 56 29.32 1.06 12.17
N GLU A 57 29.22 0.98 10.84
CA GLU A 57 29.29 2.11 9.93
C GLU A 57 28.12 3.08 10.15
N ALA A 58 26.90 2.59 10.40
CA ALA A 58 25.75 3.41 10.77
C ALA A 58 25.96 4.16 12.10
N VAL A 59 26.55 3.51 13.11
CA VAL A 59 26.92 4.15 14.38
C VAL A 59 27.99 5.25 14.15
N VAL A 60 28.99 4.96 13.33
CA VAL A 60 30.06 5.94 13.01
C VAL A 60 29.48 7.15 12.28
N LEU A 61 28.61 6.91 11.29
CA LEU A 61 27.94 7.99 10.56
C LEU A 61 27.04 8.83 11.46
N THR A 62 26.24 8.20 12.31
CA THR A 62 25.36 8.89 13.27
C THR A 62 26.17 9.83 14.16
N ARG A 63 27.32 9.37 14.68
CA ARG A 63 28.23 10.18 15.48
C ARG A 63 28.89 11.32 14.69
N ALA A 64 29.29 11.04 13.43
CA ALA A 64 29.88 12.05 12.55
C ALA A 64 28.89 13.16 12.19
N LEU A 65 27.59 12.84 12.10
CA LEU A 65 26.51 13.81 11.90
C LEU A 65 26.15 14.59 13.18
N GLY A 66 26.76 14.26 14.33
CA GLY A 66 26.52 14.95 15.60
C GLY A 66 25.33 14.40 16.40
N PHE A 67 24.71 13.31 15.98
CA PHE A 67 23.60 12.71 16.71
C PHE A 67 24.09 11.74 17.79
N ARG A 68 23.37 11.73 18.90
CA ARG A 68 23.63 10.84 20.04
C ARG A 68 22.86 9.52 19.93
N TRP A 69 21.69 9.52 19.31
CA TRP A 69 20.75 8.41 19.31
C TRP A 69 20.61 7.79 17.92
N LEU A 70 20.66 6.45 17.87
CA LEU A 70 20.44 5.66 16.67
C LEU A 70 19.45 4.53 16.98
N TRP A 71 18.34 4.51 16.29
CA TRP A 71 17.36 3.43 16.36
C TRP A 71 17.68 2.34 15.32
N ILE A 72 17.75 1.09 15.78
CA ILE A 72 17.97 -0.11 14.95
C ILE A 72 16.97 -1.16 15.43
N ASP A 73 16.07 -1.62 14.56
CA ASP A 73 15.00 -2.57 14.85
C ASP A 73 15.50 -3.84 15.56
N ALA A 74 16.58 -4.44 15.07
CA ALA A 74 17.17 -5.64 15.65
C ALA A 74 17.63 -5.49 17.11
N LEU A 75 17.98 -4.28 17.53
CA LEU A 75 18.52 -3.96 18.84
C LEU A 75 17.51 -3.27 19.76
N CYS A 76 16.65 -2.43 19.21
CA CYS A 76 15.70 -1.64 19.98
C CYS A 76 14.43 -2.42 20.34
N LEU A 77 14.09 -3.44 19.54
CA LEU A 77 12.90 -4.28 19.74
C LEU A 77 13.25 -5.63 20.35
N VAL A 78 12.40 -6.14 21.24
CA VAL A 78 12.55 -7.50 21.81
C VAL A 78 12.01 -8.53 20.82
N GLN A 79 12.89 -9.36 20.25
CA GLN A 79 12.60 -10.15 19.06
C GLN A 79 11.87 -11.48 19.32
N ASP A 80 11.75 -11.92 20.54
CA ASP A 80 11.09 -13.16 20.97
C ASP A 80 9.82 -12.92 21.80
N ASP A 81 9.35 -11.68 21.88
CA ASP A 81 8.05 -11.30 22.44
C ASP A 81 7.11 -10.84 21.31
N ASP A 82 6.14 -11.70 20.96
CA ASP A 82 5.23 -11.43 19.84
C ASP A 82 4.24 -10.29 20.13
N LEU A 83 3.86 -10.08 21.38
CA LEU A 83 2.97 -8.97 21.77
C LEU A 83 3.69 -7.63 21.66
N SER A 84 4.90 -7.53 22.25
CA SER A 84 5.75 -6.34 22.09
C SER A 84 6.02 -6.00 20.62
N LYS A 85 6.28 -7.01 19.77
CA LYS A 85 6.49 -6.76 18.34
C LYS A 85 5.28 -6.16 17.65
N ILE A 86 4.07 -6.64 17.97
CA ILE A 86 2.84 -6.09 17.40
C ILE A 86 2.66 -4.64 17.85
N GLU A 87 2.77 -4.37 19.16
CA GLU A 87 2.63 -3.02 19.71
C GLU A 87 3.65 -2.05 19.12
N GLU A 88 4.91 -2.45 19.06
CA GLU A 88 6.00 -1.62 18.52
C GLU A 88 5.91 -1.46 17.00
N SER A 89 5.43 -2.49 16.27
CA SER A 89 5.16 -2.36 14.83
C SER A 89 4.04 -1.38 14.54
N MET A 90 3.10 -1.19 15.46
CA MET A 90 2.03 -0.18 15.35
C MET A 90 2.52 1.24 15.61
N THR A 91 3.73 1.44 16.13
CA THR A 91 4.35 2.75 16.37
C THR A 91 5.45 3.09 15.36
N MET A 92 5.56 2.33 14.27
CA MET A 92 6.59 2.59 13.24
C MET A 92 6.42 3.96 12.57
N ASP A 93 5.18 4.46 12.46
CA ASP A 93 4.91 5.82 11.97
C ASP A 93 5.49 6.89 12.90
N GLU A 94 5.44 6.69 14.21
CA GLU A 94 6.08 7.58 15.18
C GLU A 94 7.61 7.44 15.10
N ILE A 95 8.13 6.22 15.01
CA ILE A 95 9.58 5.95 15.00
C ILE A 95 10.23 6.54 13.73
N PHE A 96 9.76 6.17 12.55
CA PHE A 96 10.33 6.67 11.30
C PHE A 96 9.87 8.10 10.98
N GLY A 97 8.64 8.46 11.35
CA GLY A 97 8.08 9.79 11.13
C GLY A 97 8.74 10.90 11.94
N ASN A 98 9.24 10.58 13.13
CA ASN A 98 9.93 11.52 14.01
C ASN A 98 11.46 11.42 13.93
N ALA A 99 12.02 10.46 13.18
CA ALA A 99 13.46 10.41 12.96
C ALA A 99 13.95 11.65 12.21
N PHE A 100 15.02 12.28 12.70
CA PHE A 100 15.64 13.39 12.00
C PHE A 100 16.12 12.99 10.60
N LEU A 101 16.72 11.80 10.53
CA LEU A 101 17.21 11.18 9.30
C LEU A 101 17.09 9.67 9.41
N THR A 102 16.66 9.02 8.36
CA THR A 102 16.78 7.57 8.20
C THR A 102 17.98 7.25 7.31
N ILE A 103 18.91 6.45 7.81
CA ILE A 103 20.00 5.86 7.04
C ILE A 103 19.47 4.59 6.37
N ALA A 104 19.58 4.47 5.05
CA ALA A 104 19.13 3.30 4.31
C ALA A 104 20.30 2.55 3.69
N ALA A 105 20.52 1.30 4.11
CA ALA A 105 21.52 0.40 3.54
C ALA A 105 21.02 -0.19 2.21
N THR A 106 20.78 0.67 1.23
CA THR A 106 19.99 0.37 0.02
C THR A 106 20.61 -0.71 -0.84
N SER A 107 21.93 -0.73 -0.97
CA SER A 107 22.66 -1.72 -1.76
C SER A 107 23.01 -3.01 -1.00
N ALA A 108 22.81 -3.05 0.33
CA ALA A 108 23.14 -4.22 1.13
C ALA A 108 21.94 -5.20 1.17
N GLY A 109 22.13 -6.39 0.59
CA GLY A 109 21.15 -7.47 0.64
C GLY A 109 21.23 -8.29 1.95
N ASP A 110 22.32 -8.16 2.68
CA ASP A 110 22.58 -8.82 3.97
C ASP A 110 23.50 -7.96 4.84
N SER A 111 22.93 -7.18 5.74
CA SER A 111 23.69 -6.29 6.63
C SER A 111 24.55 -7.03 7.66
N SER A 112 24.42 -8.35 7.80
CA SER A 112 25.33 -9.16 8.62
C SER A 112 26.69 -9.37 7.93
N ASN A 113 26.75 -9.30 6.61
CA ASN A 113 27.93 -9.58 5.79
C ASN A 113 28.37 -8.41 4.91
N GLU A 114 27.44 -7.58 4.49
CA GLU A 114 27.69 -6.48 3.57
C GLU A 114 27.81 -5.13 4.30
N PRO A 115 28.68 -4.22 3.82
CA PRO A 115 28.87 -2.90 4.45
C PRO A 115 27.72 -1.95 4.11
N LEU A 116 27.53 -0.93 4.95
CA LEU A 116 26.68 0.23 4.64
C LEU A 116 27.32 1.09 3.53
N PHE A 117 28.64 1.27 3.59
CA PHE A 117 29.40 1.99 2.60
C PHE A 117 30.00 1.02 1.58
N PRO A 118 29.33 0.76 0.46
CA PRO A 118 29.87 -0.12 -0.56
C PRO A 118 31.13 0.48 -1.18
N THR A 119 32.04 -0.38 -1.62
CA THR A 119 33.22 0.08 -2.35
C THR A 119 32.81 0.57 -3.74
N GLN A 120 32.89 1.87 -3.94
CA GLN A 120 32.58 2.47 -5.24
C GLN A 120 33.69 2.19 -6.25
N THR A 121 33.33 1.94 -7.49
CA THR A 121 34.28 1.88 -8.61
C THR A 121 34.86 3.27 -8.83
N PRO A 122 36.20 3.45 -8.73
CA PRO A 122 36.79 4.75 -8.95
C PRO A 122 36.55 5.22 -10.38
N PRO A 123 36.31 6.53 -10.61
CA PRO A 123 36.10 7.04 -11.95
C PRO A 123 37.34 6.85 -12.80
N PHE A 124 37.14 6.50 -14.09
CA PHE A 124 38.22 6.41 -15.05
C PHE A 124 38.78 7.80 -15.33
N LYS A 125 40.10 7.94 -15.17
CA LYS A 125 40.80 9.22 -15.33
C LYS A 125 41.44 9.32 -16.70
N ILE A 126 41.01 10.30 -17.48
CA ILE A 126 41.60 10.66 -18.76
C ILE A 126 42.48 11.91 -18.56
N GLN A 127 43.74 11.87 -19.03
CA GLN A 127 44.56 13.06 -19.11
C GLN A 127 44.49 13.59 -20.54
N ALA A 128 44.23 14.87 -20.68
CA ALA A 128 44.16 15.54 -21.97
C ALA A 128 44.88 16.89 -21.92
N THR A 129 45.19 17.45 -23.04
CA THR A 129 45.82 18.75 -23.19
C THR A 129 44.94 19.63 -24.06
N ASP A 130 44.69 20.85 -23.65
CA ASP A 130 43.89 21.79 -24.43
C ASP A 130 44.71 22.32 -25.64
N ASN A 131 44.06 23.09 -26.48
CA ASN A 131 44.71 23.69 -27.67
C ASN A 131 45.75 24.79 -27.36
N LYS A 132 45.91 25.16 -26.06
CA LYS A 132 46.94 26.06 -25.54
C LYS A 132 48.10 25.32 -24.87
N GLY A 133 48.08 23.98 -24.86
CA GLY A 133 49.10 23.16 -24.22
C GLY A 133 48.90 22.93 -22.72
N SER A 134 47.79 23.38 -22.12
CA SER A 134 47.53 23.18 -20.71
C SER A 134 46.95 21.80 -20.44
N ALA A 135 47.58 21.04 -19.54
CA ALA A 135 47.13 19.73 -19.16
C ALA A 135 45.91 19.80 -18.22
N PHE A 136 44.89 19.00 -18.50
CA PHE A 136 43.71 18.82 -17.66
C PHE A 136 43.34 17.36 -17.50
N LYS A 137 42.50 17.08 -16.50
CA LYS A 137 42.05 15.72 -16.16
C LYS A 137 40.54 15.67 -16.30
N ILE A 138 40.04 14.65 -16.99
CA ILE A 138 38.62 14.31 -17.08
C ILE A 138 38.40 13.03 -16.27
N TYR A 139 37.38 13.04 -15.42
CA TYR A 139 36.96 11.86 -14.69
C TYR A 139 35.66 11.37 -15.29
N VAL A 140 35.65 10.11 -15.74
CA VAL A 140 34.50 9.46 -16.36
C VAL A 140 34.06 8.30 -15.48
N ARG A 141 32.79 8.25 -15.14
CA ARG A 141 32.18 7.11 -14.45
C ARG A 141 30.95 6.65 -15.21
N GLU A 142 30.55 5.41 -14.98
CA GLU A 142 29.27 4.90 -15.44
C GLU A 142 28.14 5.75 -14.82
N GLN A 143 27.11 6.01 -15.60
CA GLN A 143 25.98 6.79 -15.11
C GLN A 143 25.14 5.93 -14.17
N PRO A 144 24.90 6.37 -12.91
CA PRO A 144 24.00 5.66 -12.01
C PRO A 144 22.58 5.59 -12.57
N ASP A 145 21.94 4.45 -12.38
CA ASP A 145 20.52 4.29 -12.67
C ASP A 145 19.68 4.79 -11.49
N HIS A 146 18.75 5.69 -11.79
CA HIS A 146 17.84 6.26 -10.79
C HIS A 146 16.41 5.69 -10.87
N TYR A 147 16.17 4.75 -11.76
CA TYR A 147 14.83 4.18 -12.00
C TYR A 147 14.18 3.62 -10.73
N SER A 148 14.96 2.99 -9.87
CA SER A 148 14.46 2.44 -8.59
C SER A 148 13.95 3.49 -7.60
N PHE A 149 14.24 4.77 -7.84
CA PHE A 149 13.86 5.88 -6.96
C PHE A 149 12.74 6.74 -7.54
N LYS A 150 12.67 6.83 -8.85
CA LYS A 150 11.69 7.64 -9.59
C LYS A 150 10.55 6.76 -10.08
N ALA A 151 9.62 6.49 -9.23
CA ALA A 151 8.34 6.01 -9.69
C ALA A 151 7.44 7.21 -9.91
N PRO A 152 7.00 7.48 -11.12
CA PRO A 152 6.05 8.54 -11.37
C PRO A 152 4.71 8.18 -10.72
N PHE A 153 4.22 9.06 -9.87
CA PHE A 153 2.80 9.11 -9.56
C PHE A 153 2.14 9.91 -10.68
N ASP A 154 1.44 9.25 -11.57
CA ASP A 154 0.69 9.90 -12.65
C ASP A 154 -0.80 9.89 -12.29
N GLU A 155 -1.33 11.06 -11.91
CA GLU A 155 -2.76 11.27 -11.62
C GLU A 155 -3.66 10.95 -12.85
N GLY A 156 -3.10 10.89 -14.06
CA GLY A 156 -3.79 10.62 -15.31
C GLY A 156 -3.53 9.24 -15.90
N ALA A 157 -2.61 8.47 -15.35
CA ALA A 157 -2.39 7.10 -15.80
C ALA A 157 -3.61 6.25 -15.44
N HIS A 158 -4.46 6.03 -16.42
CA HIS A 158 -5.41 4.93 -16.32
C HIS A 158 -4.59 3.65 -16.08
N MET A 159 -4.84 2.99 -14.95
CA MET A 159 -4.17 1.74 -14.57
C MET A 159 -4.35 0.60 -15.61
N ASN A 160 -4.97 0.90 -16.76
CA ASN A 160 -5.14 0.01 -17.91
C ASN A 160 -3.95 0.00 -18.88
N ASP A 161 -3.00 0.92 -18.74
CA ASP A 161 -1.74 0.82 -19.47
C ASP A 161 -0.83 -0.14 -18.69
N TRP A 162 -0.81 -1.37 -19.14
CA TRP A 162 -0.18 -2.61 -18.64
C TRP A 162 1.32 -2.54 -18.30
N GLU A 163 1.92 -1.37 -18.31
CA GLU A 163 3.24 -1.15 -17.78
C GLU A 163 3.09 -0.84 -16.28
N LEU A 164 3.41 -1.82 -15.44
CA LEU A 164 3.68 -1.59 -14.03
C LEU A 164 4.50 -0.30 -13.91
N PRO A 165 4.03 0.72 -13.16
CA PRO A 165 4.77 1.97 -12.99
C PRO A 165 6.15 1.75 -12.39
N PHE A 166 6.37 0.57 -11.84
CA PHE A 166 7.66 0.07 -11.40
C PHE A 166 8.10 -1.09 -12.28
N ASN A 167 9.07 -0.82 -13.10
CA ASN A 167 9.93 -1.87 -13.59
C ASN A 167 10.72 -2.42 -12.38
N LEU A 168 10.03 -3.19 -11.51
CA LEU A 168 10.67 -4.11 -10.58
C LEU A 168 11.24 -5.29 -11.38
N SER A 169 11.70 -5.02 -12.64
CA SER A 169 12.46 -6.01 -13.36
C SER A 169 13.59 -6.47 -12.44
N GLU A 170 13.82 -7.75 -12.40
CA GLU A 170 14.86 -8.33 -11.54
C GLU A 170 16.19 -7.61 -11.76
N ASP A 171 16.47 -7.16 -12.98
CA ASP A 171 17.67 -6.43 -13.35
C ASP A 171 17.73 -5.01 -12.75
N ALA A 172 16.66 -4.22 -12.86
CA ALA A 172 16.65 -2.84 -12.35
C ALA A 172 16.77 -2.73 -10.81
N THR A 173 16.36 -3.78 -10.09
CA THR A 173 16.38 -3.79 -8.62
C THR A 173 17.51 -4.63 -8.03
N GLN A 174 18.37 -5.23 -8.86
CA GLN A 174 19.48 -6.07 -8.39
C GLN A 174 20.44 -5.29 -7.48
N ASP A 175 20.63 -4.01 -7.76
CA ASP A 175 21.52 -3.12 -7.03
C ASP A 175 20.88 -2.40 -5.83
N THR A 176 19.57 -2.60 -5.61
CA THR A 176 18.81 -1.98 -4.52
C THR A 176 17.96 -2.98 -3.73
N PRO A 177 18.56 -4.04 -3.15
CA PRO A 177 17.84 -5.12 -2.49
C PRO A 177 16.95 -4.65 -1.33
N LEU A 178 17.31 -3.58 -0.62
CA LEU A 178 16.47 -3.01 0.43
C LEU A 178 15.12 -2.55 -0.11
N LEU A 179 15.08 -1.91 -1.29
CA LEU A 179 13.85 -1.39 -1.87
C LEU A 179 12.88 -2.48 -2.35
N LYS A 180 13.34 -3.72 -2.45
CA LYS A 180 12.48 -4.90 -2.72
C LYS A 180 11.65 -5.33 -1.51
N ARG A 181 11.93 -4.84 -0.30
CA ARG A 181 11.25 -5.24 0.92
C ARG A 181 10.02 -4.38 1.18
N ALA A 182 8.90 -5.02 1.50
CA ALA A 182 7.65 -4.34 1.80
C ALA A 182 7.75 -3.44 3.05
N TRP A 183 8.41 -3.90 4.13
CA TRP A 183 8.65 -3.07 5.31
C TRP A 183 9.53 -1.85 5.01
N ALA A 184 10.60 -2.02 4.24
CA ALA A 184 11.46 -0.88 3.86
C ALA A 184 10.71 0.19 3.04
N PHE A 185 9.67 -0.21 2.29
CA PHE A 185 8.80 0.74 1.61
C PHE A 185 7.99 1.60 2.59
N THR A 186 7.41 1.00 3.64
CA THR A 186 6.69 1.77 4.67
C THR A 186 7.64 2.66 5.48
N GLU A 187 8.80 2.16 5.87
CA GLU A 187 9.87 2.95 6.52
C GLU A 187 10.29 4.16 5.67
N ARG A 188 10.47 3.94 4.36
CA ARG A 188 10.80 4.99 3.39
C ARG A 188 9.70 6.04 3.28
N LEU A 189 8.44 5.62 3.19
CA LEU A 189 7.31 6.52 3.02
C LEU A 189 7.08 7.41 4.25
N LEU A 190 7.24 6.83 5.44
CA LEU A 190 7.05 7.51 6.73
C LEU A 190 8.18 8.49 7.06
N SER A 191 9.43 8.15 6.72
CA SER A 191 10.61 8.95 7.05
C SER A 191 10.57 10.36 6.44
N PRO A 192 10.78 11.43 7.21
CA PRO A 192 10.88 12.79 6.65
C PRO A 192 12.03 12.95 5.66
N ARG A 193 13.18 12.37 5.98
CA ARG A 193 14.41 12.39 5.19
C ARG A 193 15.05 11.02 5.26
N ILE A 194 15.53 10.54 4.13
CA ILE A 194 16.23 9.26 4.05
C ILE A 194 17.48 9.41 3.19
N LEU A 195 18.60 8.93 3.69
CA LEU A 195 19.87 8.92 2.98
C LEU A 195 20.16 7.49 2.53
N HIS A 196 20.04 7.27 1.24
CA HIS A 196 20.28 5.99 0.59
C HIS A 196 21.74 5.79 0.25
N PHE A 197 22.31 4.69 0.71
CA PHE A 197 23.63 4.23 0.31
C PHE A 197 23.48 3.19 -0.79
N THR A 198 23.72 3.62 -2.05
CA THR A 198 23.69 2.75 -3.22
C THR A 198 25.10 2.32 -3.62
N LYS A 199 25.23 1.37 -4.53
CA LYS A 199 26.56 0.96 -5.04
C LYS A 199 27.32 2.08 -5.72
N SER A 200 26.61 3.04 -6.30
CA SER A 200 27.19 4.06 -7.19
C SER A 200 27.35 5.41 -6.51
N GLU A 201 26.42 5.79 -5.64
CA GLU A 201 26.37 7.13 -5.03
C GLU A 201 25.42 7.16 -3.83
N MET A 202 25.44 8.27 -3.11
CA MET A 202 24.41 8.58 -2.11
C MET A 202 23.26 9.35 -2.74
N ILE A 203 22.04 9.03 -2.30
CA ILE A 203 20.82 9.72 -2.71
C ILE A 203 20.08 10.16 -1.45
N LEU A 204 19.85 11.46 -1.32
CA LEU A 204 18.96 12.01 -0.31
C LEU A 204 17.55 12.09 -0.89
N GLU A 205 16.61 11.47 -0.21
CA GLU A 205 15.19 11.58 -0.48
C GLU A 205 14.49 12.28 0.68
N CYS A 206 13.67 13.27 0.40
CA CYS A 206 12.87 13.94 1.42
C CYS A 206 11.45 14.19 0.88
N ARG A 207 10.62 14.81 1.72
CA ARG A 207 9.23 15.14 1.38
C ARG A 207 9.10 16.19 0.27
N GLU A 208 10.19 16.87 -0.07
CA GLU A 208 10.25 17.91 -1.12
C GLU A 208 10.88 17.38 -2.42
N GLY A 209 11.52 16.19 -2.39
CA GLY A 209 12.12 15.57 -3.57
C GLY A 209 13.41 14.82 -3.28
N TYR A 210 14.21 14.68 -4.33
CA TYR A 210 15.46 13.93 -4.33
C TYR A 210 16.66 14.82 -4.61
N GLN A 211 17.81 14.39 -4.06
CA GLN A 211 19.12 14.93 -4.41
C GLN A 211 20.12 13.78 -4.48
N CYS A 212 20.88 13.69 -5.54
CA CYS A 212 21.96 12.70 -5.69
C CYS A 212 23.31 13.36 -5.92
N GLU A 213 24.40 12.64 -5.65
CA GLU A 213 25.77 13.16 -5.85
C GLU A 213 26.05 13.48 -7.31
N CYS A 214 25.44 12.79 -8.27
CA CYS A 214 25.62 13.08 -9.71
C CYS A 214 24.79 14.29 -10.19
N GLY A 215 23.83 14.78 -9.40
CA GLY A 215 22.95 15.91 -9.73
C GLY A 215 21.88 15.64 -10.78
N ARG A 216 21.75 14.40 -11.28
CA ARG A 216 20.86 14.09 -12.42
C ARG A 216 19.45 13.65 -12.04
N ILE A 217 19.24 13.21 -10.81
CA ILE A 217 17.91 12.75 -10.38
C ILE A 217 16.85 13.86 -10.47
N THR A 218 17.28 15.11 -10.41
CA THR A 218 16.42 16.31 -10.51
C THR A 218 16.50 16.99 -11.89
N ASP A 219 17.25 16.45 -12.85
CA ASP A 219 17.44 17.07 -14.16
C ASP A 219 16.21 16.82 -15.05
N PRO A 220 15.41 17.84 -15.37
CA PRO A 220 14.21 17.69 -16.19
C PRO A 220 14.51 17.31 -17.64
N THR A 221 15.76 17.46 -18.11
CA THR A 221 16.16 17.06 -19.47
C THR A 221 16.29 15.56 -19.62
N PHE A 222 16.44 14.83 -18.51
CA PHE A 222 16.55 13.37 -18.46
C PHE A 222 15.22 12.65 -18.33
N ASP A 223 14.22 13.31 -17.75
CA ASP A 223 12.89 12.74 -17.60
C ASP A 223 11.84 13.85 -17.70
N SER A 224 11.21 13.95 -18.87
CA SER A 224 10.11 14.88 -19.11
C SER A 224 8.84 14.53 -18.30
N ARG A 225 8.84 13.39 -17.60
CA ARG A 225 7.80 12.92 -16.69
C ARG A 225 8.22 13.18 -15.23
N ALA A 226 8.76 14.36 -14.92
CA ALA A 226 9.04 14.78 -13.55
C ALA A 226 7.72 15.01 -12.79
N THR A 227 7.03 13.93 -12.50
CA THR A 227 5.88 13.88 -11.61
C THR A 227 6.40 13.76 -10.17
N ASP A 228 5.62 14.25 -9.23
CA ASP A 228 5.92 14.13 -7.81
C ASP A 228 6.10 12.64 -7.44
N SER A 229 7.01 12.37 -6.53
CA SER A 229 7.15 11.01 -6.02
C SER A 229 5.98 10.65 -5.11
N ILE A 230 5.69 9.36 -4.97
CA ILE A 230 4.67 8.86 -4.02
C ILE A 230 4.88 9.42 -2.60
N LYS A 231 6.13 9.64 -2.20
CA LYS A 231 6.47 10.24 -0.89
C LYS A 231 6.10 11.72 -0.83
N GLN A 232 6.31 12.48 -1.89
CA GLN A 232 5.91 13.90 -1.97
C GLN A 232 4.39 14.01 -1.90
N GLU A 233 3.68 13.18 -2.66
CA GLU A 233 2.23 13.17 -2.68
C GLU A 233 1.64 12.73 -1.32
N PHE A 234 2.18 11.68 -0.72
CA PHE A 234 1.81 11.26 0.63
C PHE A 234 2.03 12.39 1.65
N ALA A 235 3.19 13.06 1.60
CA ALA A 235 3.48 14.17 2.48
C ALA A 235 2.53 15.36 2.26
N ARG A 236 2.19 15.65 1.01
CA ARG A 236 1.22 16.70 0.66
C ARG A 236 -0.13 16.43 1.33
N VAL A 237 -0.68 15.23 1.16
CA VAL A 237 -1.96 14.84 1.75
C VAL A 237 -1.94 14.94 3.27
N VAL A 238 -0.93 14.38 3.92
CA VAL A 238 -0.81 14.36 5.40
C VAL A 238 -0.67 15.77 5.97
N TYR A 239 0.16 16.64 5.36
CA TYR A 239 0.42 17.98 5.90
C TYR A 239 -0.62 19.02 5.54
N GLU A 240 -1.25 18.94 4.39
CA GLU A 240 -2.36 19.84 4.03
C GLU A 240 -3.56 19.63 4.97
N THR A 241 -3.82 18.39 5.36
CA THR A 241 -4.89 18.06 6.31
C THR A 241 -4.60 18.61 7.71
N GLY A 242 -3.36 18.55 8.15
CA GLY A 242 -2.94 19.10 9.45
C GLY A 242 -2.91 20.64 9.51
N ARG A 243 -2.93 21.34 8.36
CA ARG A 243 -2.94 22.81 8.28
C ARG A 243 -4.34 23.42 8.12
N ARG A 244 -5.37 22.63 7.85
CA ARG A 244 -6.74 23.16 7.82
C ARG A 244 -7.11 23.56 9.24
N PRO A 245 -7.51 24.85 9.48
CA PRO A 245 -7.98 25.25 10.79
C PRO A 245 -9.16 24.36 11.15
N SER A 246 -9.10 23.74 12.32
CA SER A 246 -10.26 23.12 12.93
C SER A 246 -11.36 24.18 12.93
N PHE A 247 -12.45 23.89 12.25
CA PHE A 247 -13.64 24.73 12.35
C PHE A 247 -14.19 24.50 13.75
N ASP A 248 -13.67 25.29 14.71
CA ASP A 248 -14.17 25.33 16.06
C ASP A 248 -15.58 25.93 15.97
N GLY A 249 -16.56 25.03 16.03
CA GLY A 249 -17.97 25.37 16.02
C GLY A 249 -18.46 26.01 17.32
N SER A 250 -17.72 26.94 17.91
CA SER A 250 -18.24 27.80 18.96
C SER A 250 -19.08 28.92 18.32
N LEU A 251 -20.32 28.59 18.01
CA LEU A 251 -21.39 29.57 17.77
C LEU A 251 -21.92 30.07 19.13
N ASP A 252 -21.27 31.05 19.70
CA ASP A 252 -21.85 31.90 20.73
C ASP A 252 -21.45 33.36 20.48
N GLU A 253 -22.23 34.03 19.61
CA GLU A 253 -22.54 35.47 19.70
C GLU A 253 -23.80 35.77 18.87
N PRO A 254 -24.76 36.55 19.39
CA PRO A 254 -26.01 36.86 18.68
C PRO A 254 -25.74 37.95 17.64
N MET A 255 -25.89 37.64 16.37
CA MET A 255 -25.78 38.60 15.26
C MET A 255 -27.03 39.45 15.13
N ASN A 256 -26.86 40.75 15.35
CA ASN A 256 -27.79 41.79 14.94
C ASN A 256 -27.86 41.90 13.41
N GLY A 257 -29.10 42.05 12.93
CA GLY A 257 -29.40 42.03 11.50
C GLY A 257 -28.65 43.05 10.67
N VAL A 258 -28.09 42.54 9.59
CA VAL A 258 -27.95 43.14 8.26
C VAL A 258 -27.48 42.02 7.29
N ASP A 259 -28.14 41.94 6.12
CA ASP A 259 -27.71 41.33 4.87
C ASP A 259 -28.21 39.92 4.49
N VAL A 260 -29.33 39.99 3.77
CA VAL A 260 -29.87 38.93 2.92
C VAL A 260 -28.93 38.58 1.73
N VAL A 261 -27.90 39.39 1.47
CA VAL A 261 -26.91 39.17 0.37
C VAL A 261 -25.82 38.14 0.78
N THR A 262 -25.56 37.98 2.08
CA THR A 262 -24.56 37.04 2.57
C THR A 262 -25.05 35.58 2.58
N SER A 263 -26.34 35.31 2.56
CA SER A 263 -26.87 33.94 2.53
C SER A 263 -26.64 33.20 1.20
N GLN A 264 -26.58 33.92 0.09
CA GLN A 264 -26.27 33.31 -1.22
C GLN A 264 -24.78 33.06 -1.40
N LEU A 265 -23.91 33.86 -0.80
CA LEU A 265 -22.47 33.64 -0.80
C LEU A 265 -22.08 32.48 0.16
N ALA A 266 -22.76 32.37 1.29
CA ALA A 266 -22.54 31.26 2.24
C ALA A 266 -22.97 29.91 1.66
N SER A 267 -24.07 29.84 0.91
CA SER A 267 -24.50 28.61 0.24
C SER A 267 -23.52 28.19 -0.89
N THR A 268 -22.94 29.16 -1.59
CA THR A 268 -21.96 28.90 -2.66
C THR A 268 -20.60 28.44 -2.08
N THR A 269 -20.21 28.99 -0.92
CA THR A 269 -18.97 28.58 -0.23
C THR A 269 -19.13 27.20 0.41
N LEU A 270 -20.29 26.85 0.94
CA LEU A 270 -20.57 25.51 1.47
C LEU A 270 -20.57 24.44 0.36
N THR A 271 -21.15 24.72 -0.80
CA THR A 271 -21.14 23.81 -1.96
C THR A 271 -19.74 23.66 -2.55
N ASN A 272 -18.96 24.74 -2.63
CA ASN A 272 -17.57 24.67 -3.07
C ASN A 272 -16.67 23.97 -2.04
N GLY A 273 -16.91 24.17 -0.75
CA GLY A 273 -16.22 23.44 0.32
C GLY A 273 -16.51 21.94 0.27
N ALA A 274 -17.76 21.53 0.10
CA ALA A 274 -18.13 20.14 -0.04
C ALA A 274 -17.54 19.46 -1.30
N LYS A 275 -17.54 20.16 -2.43
CA LYS A 275 -16.88 19.68 -3.67
C LYS A 275 -15.37 19.55 -3.51
N ASN A 276 -14.70 20.49 -2.83
CA ASN A 276 -13.26 20.39 -2.57
C ASN A 276 -12.90 19.27 -1.59
N ILE A 277 -13.74 19.02 -0.57
CA ILE A 277 -13.56 17.90 0.35
C ILE A 277 -13.73 16.56 -0.38
N SER A 278 -14.75 16.45 -1.23
CA SER A 278 -14.99 15.24 -2.03
C SER A 278 -13.81 14.95 -2.96
N ARG A 279 -13.32 15.96 -3.67
CA ARG A 279 -12.16 15.82 -4.56
C ARG A 279 -10.90 15.40 -3.81
N GLY A 280 -10.59 16.00 -2.68
CA GLY A 280 -9.44 15.64 -1.87
C GLY A 280 -9.52 14.20 -1.31
N ARG A 281 -10.74 13.70 -1.02
CA ARG A 281 -10.95 12.30 -0.64
C ARG A 281 -10.66 11.32 -1.76
N GLU A 282 -11.11 11.64 -2.96
CA GLU A 282 -10.91 10.81 -4.16
C GLU A 282 -9.42 10.73 -4.51
N GLU A 283 -8.73 11.85 -4.56
CA GLU A 283 -7.28 11.92 -4.76
C GLU A 283 -6.52 11.09 -3.68
N THR A 284 -6.96 11.17 -2.43
CA THR A 284 -6.37 10.38 -1.33
C THR A 284 -6.64 8.88 -1.47
N LEU A 285 -7.82 8.47 -1.98
CA LEU A 285 -8.11 7.07 -2.28
C LEU A 285 -7.27 6.54 -3.44
N GLN A 286 -7.04 7.34 -4.47
CA GLN A 286 -6.16 6.99 -5.58
C GLN A 286 -4.72 6.80 -5.07
N LEU A 287 -4.23 7.73 -4.26
CA LEU A 287 -2.93 7.59 -3.61
C LEU A 287 -2.84 6.32 -2.75
N TRP A 288 -3.88 6.03 -1.95
CA TRP A 288 -3.95 4.80 -1.16
C TRP A 288 -3.86 3.55 -2.03
N SER A 289 -4.64 3.49 -3.10
CA SER A 289 -4.63 2.36 -4.04
C SER A 289 -3.24 2.16 -4.65
N TYR A 290 -2.59 3.24 -5.03
CA TYR A 290 -1.23 3.22 -5.54
C TYR A 290 -0.22 2.74 -4.49
N ILE A 291 -0.32 3.21 -3.25
CA ILE A 291 0.51 2.76 -2.12
C ILE A 291 0.36 1.24 -1.91
N ILE A 292 -0.86 0.69 -1.96
CA ILE A 292 -1.09 -0.75 -1.83
C ILE A 292 -0.45 -1.53 -2.99
N THR A 293 -0.61 -1.05 -4.22
CA THR A 293 0.01 -1.69 -5.40
C THR A 293 1.52 -1.78 -5.22
N GLU A 294 2.16 -0.67 -4.85
CA GLU A 294 3.57 -0.59 -4.58
C GLU A 294 4.04 -1.50 -3.45
N PHE A 295 3.30 -1.49 -2.35
CA PHE A 295 3.59 -2.34 -1.20
C PHE A 295 3.49 -3.83 -1.55
N THR A 296 2.43 -4.23 -2.25
CA THR A 296 2.17 -5.64 -2.59
C THR A 296 3.06 -6.18 -3.70
N ALA A 297 3.68 -5.30 -4.50
CA ALA A 297 4.70 -5.65 -5.48
C ALA A 297 6.04 -6.06 -4.83
N ARG A 298 6.22 -5.77 -3.54
CA ARG A 298 7.48 -6.04 -2.82
C ARG A 298 7.44 -7.34 -2.04
N ASN A 299 8.63 -7.84 -1.74
CA ASN A 299 8.81 -9.07 -0.98
C ASN A 299 8.42 -8.89 0.48
N MET A 300 7.55 -9.77 0.97
CA MET A 300 7.17 -9.88 2.38
C MET A 300 7.58 -11.25 2.91
N THR A 301 8.29 -11.28 4.03
CA THR A 301 8.72 -12.54 4.66
C THR A 301 7.56 -13.25 5.35
N CYS A 302 6.72 -12.49 6.05
CA CYS A 302 5.53 -12.96 6.75
C CYS A 302 4.30 -12.29 6.14
N ASP A 303 3.47 -13.05 5.42
CA ASP A 303 2.25 -12.48 4.80
C ASP A 303 1.28 -11.90 5.84
N SER A 304 1.31 -12.41 7.09
CA SER A 304 0.53 -11.90 8.23
C SER A 304 0.84 -10.45 8.60
N ASP A 305 2.02 -9.96 8.24
CA ASP A 305 2.44 -8.60 8.60
C ASP A 305 1.88 -7.53 7.66
N ARG A 306 1.19 -7.91 6.58
CA ARG A 306 0.68 -6.99 5.56
C ARG A 306 -0.22 -5.90 6.13
N LEU A 307 -1.21 -6.29 6.92
CA LEU A 307 -2.12 -5.33 7.55
C LEU A 307 -1.42 -4.46 8.59
N LEU A 308 -0.50 -5.05 9.34
CA LEU A 308 0.26 -4.36 10.38
C LEU A 308 1.18 -3.29 9.77
N ALA A 309 1.92 -3.63 8.72
CA ALA A 309 2.79 -2.69 8.03
C ALA A 309 2.02 -1.49 7.43
N MET A 310 0.84 -1.77 6.87
CA MET A 310 0.02 -0.73 6.23
C MET A 310 -0.83 0.07 7.20
N ALA A 311 -1.01 -0.39 8.44
CA ALA A 311 -1.72 0.32 9.47
C ALA A 311 -1.14 1.70 9.75
N ASN A 312 0.17 1.79 9.85
CA ASN A 312 0.86 3.03 10.13
C ASN A 312 0.61 4.09 9.02
N ILE A 313 0.59 3.64 7.76
CA ILE A 313 0.27 4.51 6.62
C ILE A 313 -1.21 4.93 6.66
N ALA A 314 -2.10 3.98 6.97
CA ALA A 314 -3.52 4.26 7.09
C ALA A 314 -3.82 5.26 8.22
N ASN A 315 -3.14 5.16 9.37
CA ASN A 315 -3.26 6.12 10.47
C ASN A 315 -2.95 7.55 10.02
N GLN A 316 -1.90 7.73 9.20
CA GLN A 316 -1.52 9.03 8.69
C GLN A 316 -2.51 9.59 7.65
N LEU A 317 -3.19 8.74 6.87
CA LEU A 317 -4.18 9.14 5.86
C LEU A 317 -5.61 9.27 6.41
N SER A 318 -5.93 8.62 7.54
CA SER A 318 -7.27 8.61 8.14
C SER A 318 -7.86 10.02 8.36
N PRO A 319 -7.08 11.03 8.82
CA PRO A 319 -7.60 12.39 8.96
C PRO A 319 -8.02 13.02 7.63
N ALA A 320 -7.31 12.73 6.53
CA ALA A 320 -7.66 13.25 5.20
C ALA A 320 -8.93 12.59 4.64
N LEU A 321 -9.12 11.31 4.91
CA LEU A 321 -10.27 10.53 4.46
C LEU A 321 -11.50 10.68 5.38
N HIS A 322 -11.34 11.20 6.58
CA HIS A 322 -12.40 11.26 7.60
C HIS A 322 -13.13 9.90 7.74
N SER A 323 -12.38 8.82 7.85
CA SER A 323 -12.90 7.46 7.80
C SER A 323 -12.13 6.52 8.70
N GLY A 324 -12.84 5.54 9.25
CA GLY A 324 -12.24 4.38 9.88
C GLY A 324 -11.58 3.46 8.85
N TYR A 325 -10.61 2.69 9.31
CA TYR A 325 -9.87 1.70 8.53
C TYR A 325 -10.04 0.32 9.17
N VAL A 326 -10.46 -0.67 8.40
CA VAL A 326 -10.77 -2.01 8.89
C VAL A 326 -10.19 -3.05 7.94
N ALA A 327 -9.30 -3.89 8.43
CA ALA A 327 -8.70 -5.01 7.69
C ALA A 327 -8.29 -4.68 6.24
N GLY A 328 -7.69 -3.52 6.03
CA GLY A 328 -7.23 -3.10 4.72
C GLY A 328 -8.18 -2.20 3.92
N GLN A 329 -9.37 -1.90 4.46
CA GLN A 329 -10.42 -1.15 3.77
C GLN A 329 -10.83 0.10 4.53
N TRP A 330 -11.24 1.14 3.80
CA TRP A 330 -11.84 2.35 4.34
C TRP A 330 -13.34 2.16 4.48
N THR A 331 -13.90 2.47 5.67
CA THR A 331 -15.29 2.13 6.01
C THR A 331 -16.34 2.87 5.18
N PHE A 332 -15.99 3.95 4.52
CA PHE A 332 -16.91 4.72 3.68
C PHE A 332 -16.89 4.31 2.21
N SER A 333 -15.93 3.51 1.78
CA SER A 333 -15.69 3.23 0.35
C SER A 333 -15.90 1.78 0.01
N THR A 334 -16.79 1.50 -0.94
CA THR A 334 -16.95 0.19 -1.59
C THR A 334 -15.85 -0.09 -2.62
N MET A 335 -15.18 0.96 -3.11
CA MET A 335 -14.10 0.85 -4.11
C MET A 335 -12.97 -0.04 -3.63
N GLY A 336 -12.69 -0.01 -2.33
CA GLY A 336 -11.68 -0.88 -1.73
C GLY A 336 -11.98 -2.38 -1.87
N LEU A 337 -13.21 -2.78 -2.18
CA LEU A 337 -13.58 -4.17 -2.45
C LEU A 337 -13.30 -4.58 -3.91
N LEU A 338 -12.98 -3.65 -4.80
CA LEU A 338 -12.76 -3.90 -6.22
C LEU A 338 -11.30 -4.19 -6.57
N TRP A 339 -10.51 -4.60 -5.59
CA TRP A 339 -9.14 -5.01 -5.83
C TRP A 339 -9.04 -6.30 -6.65
N TYR A 340 -7.94 -6.47 -7.38
CA TYR A 340 -7.62 -7.68 -8.13
C TYR A 340 -6.11 -7.87 -8.22
N PRO A 341 -5.61 -9.11 -8.30
CA PRO A 341 -4.19 -9.39 -8.49
C PRO A 341 -3.79 -9.20 -9.96
N ASN A 342 -2.56 -8.74 -10.19
CA ASN A 342 -1.99 -8.67 -11.52
C ASN A 342 -1.85 -10.06 -12.18
N ASP A 343 -1.50 -11.07 -11.38
CA ASP A 343 -1.30 -12.45 -11.83
C ASP A 343 -1.85 -13.42 -10.79
N SER A 344 -3.06 -13.93 -11.03
CA SER A 344 -3.74 -14.87 -10.14
C SER A 344 -3.01 -16.21 -10.00
N THR A 345 -2.16 -16.57 -10.99
CA THR A 345 -1.41 -17.85 -10.97
C THR A 345 -0.29 -17.85 -9.93
N ARG A 346 0.21 -16.66 -9.57
CA ARG A 346 1.26 -16.47 -8.57
C ARG A 346 0.71 -16.27 -7.16
N CYS A 347 -0.61 -16.08 -7.04
CA CYS A 347 -1.26 -15.79 -5.77
C CYS A 347 -1.35 -17.02 -4.87
N ARG A 348 -1.25 -16.77 -3.57
CA ARG A 348 -1.47 -17.73 -2.50
C ARG A 348 -2.21 -17.09 -1.34
N ARG A 349 -2.98 -17.88 -0.59
CA ARG A 349 -3.59 -17.39 0.66
C ARG A 349 -2.53 -16.94 1.66
N SER A 350 -2.76 -15.78 2.26
CA SER A 350 -1.98 -15.31 3.39
C SER A 350 -2.13 -16.28 4.57
N LYS A 351 -1.03 -16.68 5.17
CA LYS A 351 -1.05 -17.55 6.34
C LYS A 351 -1.55 -16.77 7.55
N PRO A 352 -2.44 -17.34 8.37
CA PRO A 352 -2.92 -16.68 9.57
C PRO A 352 -1.75 -16.48 10.57
N HIS A 353 -1.78 -15.37 11.29
CA HIS A 353 -0.88 -15.10 12.40
C HIS A 353 -1.62 -15.32 13.71
N SER A 354 -1.05 -16.12 14.63
CA SER A 354 -1.58 -16.30 16.00
C SER A 354 -3.08 -16.62 16.07
N GLY A 355 -3.62 -17.39 15.09
CA GLY A 355 -5.03 -17.80 15.08
C GLY A 355 -6.01 -16.78 14.47
N HIS A 356 -5.53 -15.65 13.97
CA HIS A 356 -6.37 -14.65 13.31
C HIS A 356 -6.26 -14.75 11.79
N ASN A 357 -7.38 -15.02 11.13
CA ASN A 357 -7.48 -15.07 9.68
C ASN A 357 -7.74 -13.68 9.12
N VAL A 358 -7.03 -13.33 8.05
CA VAL A 358 -7.36 -12.14 7.24
C VAL A 358 -8.65 -12.45 6.47
N PRO A 359 -9.69 -11.61 6.56
CA PRO A 359 -10.94 -11.87 5.86
C PRO A 359 -10.73 -11.88 4.34
N SER A 360 -11.49 -12.72 3.64
CA SER A 360 -11.33 -12.95 2.20
C SER A 360 -11.57 -11.70 1.33
N TRP A 361 -12.36 -10.76 1.82
CA TRP A 361 -12.65 -9.50 1.14
C TRP A 361 -11.51 -8.48 1.25
N SER A 362 -10.54 -8.70 2.14
CA SER A 362 -9.35 -7.85 2.26
C SER A 362 -8.33 -8.17 1.16
N TRP A 363 -7.73 -7.15 0.60
CA TRP A 363 -6.60 -7.29 -0.33
C TRP A 363 -5.40 -8.04 0.30
N ALA A 364 -5.27 -7.96 1.62
CA ALA A 364 -4.22 -8.65 2.36
C ALA A 364 -4.45 -10.16 2.52
N SER A 365 -5.63 -10.67 2.10
CA SER A 365 -5.97 -12.11 2.18
C SER A 365 -5.15 -12.98 1.24
N ILE A 366 -4.52 -12.38 0.23
CA ILE A 366 -3.65 -13.06 -0.73
C ILE A 366 -2.29 -12.38 -0.83
N GLY A 367 -1.30 -13.14 -1.29
CA GLY A 367 0.04 -12.64 -1.57
C GLY A 367 0.65 -13.33 -2.78
N GLY A 368 1.78 -12.79 -3.27
CA GLY A 368 2.53 -13.35 -4.40
C GLY A 368 2.37 -12.57 -5.71
N SER A 369 1.45 -11.62 -5.76
CA SER A 369 1.26 -10.73 -6.90
C SER A 369 0.95 -9.32 -6.43
N PRO A 370 1.30 -8.27 -7.18
CA PRO A 370 0.80 -6.92 -6.95
C PRO A 370 -0.72 -6.87 -6.99
N ILE A 371 -1.30 -6.05 -6.13
CA ILE A 371 -2.75 -5.82 -6.05
C ILE A 371 -3.07 -4.47 -6.68
N PHE A 372 -4.02 -4.47 -7.59
CA PHE A 372 -4.56 -3.29 -8.24
C PHE A 372 -5.97 -2.99 -7.75
N PHE A 373 -6.40 -1.75 -7.92
CA PHE A 373 -7.75 -1.30 -7.62
C PHE A 373 -8.34 -0.61 -8.85
N ASP A 374 -9.62 -0.77 -9.03
CA ASP A 374 -10.34 0.05 -9.97
C ASP A 374 -10.63 1.41 -9.33
N THR A 375 -10.04 2.47 -9.86
CA THR A 375 -10.12 3.84 -9.32
C THR A 375 -10.92 4.78 -10.21
N THR A 376 -11.68 4.26 -11.18
CA THR A 376 -12.49 5.11 -12.05
C THR A 376 -13.57 5.82 -11.25
N SER A 377 -13.45 7.15 -11.17
CA SER A 377 -14.27 8.06 -10.37
C SER A 377 -15.74 8.20 -10.81
N ALA A 378 -16.12 7.56 -11.91
CA ALA A 378 -17.43 7.68 -12.54
C ALA A 378 -18.25 6.39 -12.39
N MET A 379 -18.26 5.79 -11.19
CA MET A 379 -18.99 4.56 -10.95
C MET A 379 -20.29 4.80 -10.18
N ASP A 380 -21.40 4.38 -10.74
CA ASP A 380 -22.65 4.26 -10.01
C ASP A 380 -22.62 2.99 -9.14
N LEU A 381 -22.69 3.16 -7.83
CA LEU A 381 -22.60 2.06 -6.88
C LEU A 381 -23.97 1.38 -6.69
N ALA A 382 -24.04 0.08 -7.00
CA ALA A 382 -25.20 -0.77 -6.83
C ALA A 382 -25.16 -1.61 -5.53
N CYS A 383 -24.15 -1.41 -4.69
CA CYS A 383 -23.92 -2.17 -3.47
C CYS A 383 -23.81 -1.24 -2.26
N ARG A 384 -24.43 -1.65 -1.15
CA ARG A 384 -24.28 -0.97 0.15
C ARG A 384 -23.42 -1.83 1.07
N VAL A 385 -22.43 -1.20 1.68
CA VAL A 385 -21.48 -1.84 2.60
C VAL A 385 -21.72 -1.34 4.00
N SER A 386 -21.77 -2.25 4.97
CA SER A 386 -21.66 -1.92 6.38
C SER A 386 -20.67 -2.86 7.05
N PHE A 387 -19.74 -2.28 7.78
CA PHE A 387 -18.81 -3.05 8.60
C PHE A 387 -19.50 -3.33 9.93
N ALA A 388 -19.58 -4.60 10.33
CA ALA A 388 -20.02 -4.96 11.66
C ALA A 388 -18.96 -4.48 12.66
N SER A 389 -19.09 -3.24 13.11
CA SER A 389 -18.30 -2.75 14.24
C SER A 389 -18.90 -3.33 15.52
N SER A 390 -18.12 -4.08 16.30
CA SER A 390 -18.38 -4.15 17.73
C SER A 390 -18.41 -2.71 18.26
N GLU A 391 -19.50 -2.32 18.87
CA GLU A 391 -19.66 -1.00 19.51
C GLU A 391 -18.46 -0.71 20.41
N GLY A 392 -17.62 0.20 20.02
CA GLY A 392 -16.46 0.63 20.76
C GLY A 392 -15.55 1.46 19.87
N ASP A 393 -15.30 2.66 20.28
CA ASP A 393 -14.45 3.71 19.74
C ASP A 393 -13.69 3.39 18.45
N VAL A 394 -13.85 4.24 17.44
CA VAL A 394 -13.11 4.27 16.16
C VAL A 394 -11.57 4.26 16.39
N ALA A 395 -11.13 4.48 17.63
CA ALA A 395 -9.73 4.44 18.07
C ALA A 395 -9.22 3.03 18.45
N SER A 396 -10.08 2.03 18.66
CA SER A 396 -9.62 0.65 18.96
C SER A 396 -9.40 -0.15 17.69
N TRP A 397 -8.46 0.29 16.89
CA TRP A 397 -8.01 -0.42 15.72
C TRP A 397 -7.26 -1.69 16.14
N SER A 398 -7.89 -2.85 16.00
CA SER A 398 -7.21 -4.14 16.08
C SER A 398 -7.11 -4.70 14.67
N PRO A 399 -5.90 -4.80 14.10
CA PRO A 399 -5.71 -5.43 12.79
C PRO A 399 -6.14 -6.89 12.76
N LEU A 400 -6.44 -7.44 13.92
CA LEU A 400 -6.59 -8.88 14.19
C LEU A 400 -8.01 -9.29 14.62
N SER A 401 -8.95 -8.35 14.82
CA SER A 401 -10.33 -8.73 15.14
C SER A 401 -11.02 -9.23 13.87
N GLY A 402 -11.55 -10.44 13.92
CA GLY A 402 -12.27 -11.11 12.84
C GLY A 402 -13.47 -10.28 12.38
N ASN A 403 -13.24 -9.40 11.42
CA ASN A 403 -14.22 -8.48 10.92
C ASN A 403 -15.01 -9.15 9.82
N THR A 404 -16.31 -9.26 10.02
CA THR A 404 -17.26 -9.64 8.99
C THR A 404 -17.74 -8.39 8.28
N LEU A 405 -17.90 -8.50 6.97
CA LEU A 405 -18.45 -7.45 6.13
C LEU A 405 -19.91 -7.79 5.84
N GLU A 406 -20.82 -6.90 6.20
CA GLU A 406 -22.21 -7.01 5.77
C GLU A 406 -22.42 -6.25 4.48
N LEU A 407 -22.92 -6.94 3.45
CA LEU A 407 -23.23 -6.36 2.17
C LEU A 407 -24.73 -6.44 1.90
N SER A 408 -25.23 -5.44 1.19
CA SER A 408 -26.55 -5.46 0.58
C SER A 408 -26.37 -5.16 -0.90
N ALA A 409 -26.65 -6.14 -1.76
CA ALA A 409 -26.45 -6.04 -3.19
C ALA A 409 -27.47 -6.89 -3.96
N ALA A 410 -27.63 -6.62 -5.25
CA ALA A 410 -28.30 -7.54 -6.16
C ALA A 410 -27.44 -8.77 -6.39
N MET A 411 -28.03 -9.97 -6.35
CA MET A 411 -27.33 -11.24 -6.39
C MET A 411 -27.79 -12.10 -7.57
N ALA A 412 -26.83 -12.59 -8.36
CA ALA A 412 -27.01 -13.68 -9.29
C ALA A 412 -26.53 -14.99 -8.63
N THR A 413 -27.46 -15.86 -8.26
CA THR A 413 -27.17 -17.18 -7.68
C THR A 413 -27.02 -18.23 -8.77
N GLU A 414 -26.52 -19.44 -8.43
CA GLU A 414 -26.37 -20.58 -9.35
C GLU A 414 -25.48 -20.29 -10.57
N VAL A 415 -24.52 -19.35 -10.44
CA VAL A 415 -23.53 -19.07 -11.48
C VAL A 415 -22.51 -20.20 -11.50
N THR A 416 -22.30 -20.81 -12.66
CA THR A 416 -21.45 -22.00 -12.81
C THR A 416 -20.02 -21.55 -13.16
N PHE A 417 -19.06 -21.99 -12.38
CA PHE A 417 -17.64 -21.79 -12.64
C PHE A 417 -17.08 -22.88 -13.54
N ASN A 418 -16.31 -22.50 -14.55
CA ASN A 418 -15.60 -23.43 -15.43
C ASN A 418 -14.19 -22.88 -15.77
N THR A 419 -13.27 -23.79 -16.04
CA THR A 419 -11.97 -23.48 -16.60
C THR A 419 -11.87 -24.00 -18.02
N LYS A 420 -11.32 -23.19 -18.93
CA LYS A 420 -10.97 -23.60 -20.30
C LYS A 420 -9.47 -23.43 -20.50
N GLY A 421 -8.88 -24.24 -21.36
CA GLY A 421 -7.48 -24.13 -21.76
C GLY A 421 -6.59 -25.26 -21.27
N SER A 422 -5.28 -25.15 -21.57
CA SER A 422 -4.24 -26.08 -21.14
C SER A 422 -3.55 -25.57 -19.86
N THR A 423 -2.66 -26.40 -19.29
CA THR A 423 -1.91 -26.07 -18.07
C THR A 423 -1.09 -24.78 -18.14
N GLU A 424 -0.78 -24.26 -19.35
CA GLU A 424 -0.03 -23.03 -19.55
C GLU A 424 -0.90 -21.78 -19.78
N ASN A 425 -2.15 -21.96 -20.25
CA ASN A 425 -3.11 -20.88 -20.50
C ASN A 425 -4.49 -21.32 -20.01
N THR A 426 -4.77 -21.14 -18.75
CA THR A 426 -6.06 -21.44 -18.14
C THR A 426 -6.90 -20.17 -18.05
N TYR A 427 -8.02 -20.15 -18.76
CA TYR A 427 -9.04 -19.10 -18.66
C TYR A 427 -10.15 -19.54 -17.74
N CYS A 428 -10.56 -18.67 -16.83
CA CYS A 428 -11.70 -18.91 -15.96
C CYS A 428 -12.94 -18.24 -16.54
N GLN A 429 -14.04 -18.93 -16.50
CA GLN A 429 -15.33 -18.47 -17.02
C GLN A 429 -16.45 -18.72 -16.02
N LEU A 430 -17.42 -17.83 -16.04
CA LEU A 430 -18.68 -17.95 -15.32
C LEU A 430 -19.82 -18.04 -16.32
N SER A 431 -20.78 -18.93 -16.06
CA SER A 431 -21.94 -19.08 -16.93
C SER A 431 -23.25 -19.19 -16.14
N LYS A 432 -24.30 -18.53 -16.66
CA LYS A 432 -25.68 -18.66 -16.17
C LYS A 432 -26.67 -18.28 -17.28
N ASN A 433 -27.75 -19.03 -17.39
CA ASN A 433 -28.83 -18.77 -18.34
C ASN A 433 -28.36 -18.62 -19.81
N GLY A 434 -27.34 -19.39 -20.21
CA GLY A 434 -26.78 -19.35 -21.56
C GLY A 434 -25.81 -18.20 -21.86
N VAL A 435 -25.54 -17.34 -20.91
CA VAL A 435 -24.55 -16.26 -21.04
C VAL A 435 -23.27 -16.63 -20.32
N VAL A 436 -22.12 -16.44 -20.97
CA VAL A 436 -20.78 -16.76 -20.48
C VAL A 436 -19.94 -15.50 -20.45
N VAL A 437 -19.18 -15.30 -19.38
CA VAL A 437 -18.29 -14.16 -19.18
C VAL A 437 -16.94 -14.63 -18.67
N GLU A 438 -15.87 -13.94 -19.05
CA GLU A 438 -14.56 -14.16 -18.47
C GLU A 438 -14.50 -13.67 -17.02
N PHE A 439 -13.74 -14.37 -16.20
CA PHE A 439 -13.65 -14.15 -14.77
C PHE A 439 -12.21 -14.18 -14.30
N THR A 440 -11.82 -13.19 -13.50
CA THR A 440 -10.52 -13.14 -12.86
C THR A 440 -10.65 -13.59 -11.40
N PRO A 441 -10.24 -14.81 -11.06
CA PRO A 441 -10.22 -15.26 -9.67
C PRO A 441 -9.11 -14.55 -8.90
N ASP A 442 -9.28 -14.40 -7.58
CA ASP A 442 -8.26 -13.85 -6.70
C ASP A 442 -6.99 -14.71 -6.69
N MET A 443 -7.14 -16.00 -6.93
CA MET A 443 -6.03 -16.91 -7.20
C MET A 443 -6.52 -18.10 -8.04
N ILE A 444 -5.65 -18.59 -8.91
CA ILE A 444 -5.82 -19.85 -9.63
C ILE A 444 -5.13 -20.93 -8.79
N PRO A 445 -5.85 -21.82 -8.14
CA PRO A 445 -5.24 -22.72 -7.18
C PRO A 445 -4.37 -23.77 -7.85
N PRO A 446 -3.17 -24.01 -7.34
CA PRO A 446 -2.64 -25.34 -7.31
C PRO A 446 -3.47 -26.14 -6.31
N GLN A 447 -3.94 -27.32 -6.68
CA GLN A 447 -4.69 -28.31 -5.93
C GLN A 447 -4.69 -28.16 -4.39
N GLY A 448 -5.85 -27.92 -3.78
CA GLY A 448 -6.04 -27.81 -2.33
C GLY A 448 -7.51 -27.57 -1.97
N ASP A 449 -7.83 -27.58 -0.69
CA ASP A 449 -9.21 -27.46 -0.15
C ASP A 449 -9.91 -26.13 -0.47
N ASP A 450 -9.14 -25.11 -0.87
CA ASP A 450 -9.64 -23.76 -1.23
C ASP A 450 -9.86 -23.58 -2.74
N SER A 451 -9.78 -24.65 -3.54
CA SER A 451 -9.84 -24.57 -4.99
C SER A 451 -11.28 -24.53 -5.52
N LEU A 452 -11.54 -23.60 -6.44
CA LEU A 452 -12.77 -23.65 -7.23
C LEU A 452 -12.74 -24.87 -8.16
N ARG A 453 -13.85 -25.59 -8.23
CA ARG A 453 -13.99 -26.80 -9.06
C ARG A 453 -14.86 -26.52 -10.26
N ASN A 454 -14.52 -27.11 -11.40
CA ASN A 454 -15.38 -27.06 -12.58
C ASN A 454 -16.81 -27.55 -12.26
N GLY A 455 -17.79 -26.77 -12.65
CA GLY A 455 -19.20 -27.03 -12.35
C GLY A 455 -19.66 -26.53 -10.99
N GLU A 456 -18.78 -25.93 -10.20
CA GLU A 456 -19.13 -25.34 -8.90
C GLU A 456 -20.10 -24.19 -9.06
N LYS A 457 -21.07 -24.10 -8.13
CA LYS A 457 -22.06 -23.04 -8.09
C LYS A 457 -21.61 -21.92 -7.20
N LEU A 458 -21.46 -20.74 -7.78
CA LEU A 458 -21.05 -19.52 -7.14
C LEU A 458 -22.18 -18.49 -7.13
N VAL A 459 -21.93 -17.40 -6.43
CA VAL A 459 -22.81 -16.23 -6.38
C VAL A 459 -22.03 -15.03 -6.94
N CYS A 460 -22.65 -14.29 -7.83
CA CYS A 460 -22.13 -13.03 -8.31
C CYS A 460 -22.98 -11.88 -7.77
N ILE A 461 -22.36 -10.86 -7.18
CA ILE A 461 -23.05 -9.66 -6.75
C ILE A 461 -22.66 -8.47 -7.64
N LEU A 462 -23.64 -7.63 -7.91
CA LEU A 462 -23.42 -6.37 -8.61
C LEU A 462 -22.86 -5.34 -7.63
N VAL A 463 -21.69 -4.78 -7.91
CA VAL A 463 -21.07 -3.75 -7.07
C VAL A 463 -21.15 -2.39 -7.74
N SER A 464 -20.83 -2.30 -9.01
CA SER A 464 -20.77 -1.04 -9.73
C SER A 464 -21.05 -1.21 -11.22
N MET A 465 -21.41 -0.10 -11.84
CA MET A 465 -21.55 0.02 -13.28
C MET A 465 -20.84 1.28 -13.73
N THR A 466 -20.22 1.24 -14.90
CA THR A 466 -19.56 2.41 -15.48
C THR A 466 -20.40 3.01 -16.60
N TYR A 467 -20.18 4.28 -16.91
CA TYR A 467 -20.83 4.97 -18.06
C TYR A 467 -20.53 4.33 -19.42
N ARG A 468 -19.55 3.42 -19.49
CA ARG A 468 -19.22 2.66 -20.71
C ARG A 468 -19.92 1.29 -20.76
N SER A 469 -21.01 1.14 -20.02
CA SER A 469 -21.79 -0.11 -19.97
C SER A 469 -20.99 -1.32 -19.48
N SER A 470 -19.93 -1.13 -18.70
CA SER A 470 -19.27 -2.25 -18.06
C SER A 470 -19.91 -2.55 -16.70
N ILE A 471 -19.99 -3.82 -16.38
CA ILE A 471 -20.51 -4.32 -15.10
C ILE A 471 -19.33 -4.82 -14.28
N ILE A 472 -19.26 -4.36 -13.04
CA ILE A 472 -18.26 -4.81 -12.08
C ILE A 472 -18.97 -5.50 -10.91
N GLY A 473 -18.55 -6.73 -10.63
CA GLY A 473 -19.11 -7.54 -9.58
C GLY A 473 -18.03 -8.23 -8.73
N LEU A 474 -18.46 -8.75 -7.58
CA LEU A 474 -17.67 -9.69 -6.80
C LEU A 474 -18.26 -11.09 -6.96
N VAL A 475 -17.37 -12.06 -7.06
CA VAL A 475 -17.72 -13.47 -7.12
C VAL A 475 -17.46 -14.10 -5.77
N LEU A 476 -18.48 -14.77 -5.24
CA LEU A 476 -18.54 -15.28 -3.89
C LEU A 476 -18.79 -16.78 -3.89
N GLN A 477 -18.10 -17.49 -3.04
CA GLN A 477 -18.32 -18.91 -2.74
C GLN A 477 -19.11 -19.02 -1.43
N GLY A 478 -20.18 -19.83 -1.43
CA GLY A 478 -20.97 -20.07 -0.23
C GLY A 478 -20.16 -20.81 0.85
N SER A 479 -20.39 -20.45 2.10
CA SER A 479 -19.87 -21.19 3.25
C SER A 479 -20.89 -22.25 3.71
N ASN A 480 -20.50 -23.06 4.71
CA ASN A 480 -21.42 -24.02 5.33
C ASN A 480 -22.53 -23.34 6.15
N THR A 481 -22.47 -22.03 6.33
CA THR A 481 -23.44 -21.22 7.07
C THR A 481 -24.31 -20.45 6.07
N SER A 482 -25.62 -20.46 6.25
CA SER A 482 -26.54 -19.73 5.38
C SER A 482 -26.25 -18.22 5.39
N ASN A 483 -26.28 -17.60 4.21
CA ASN A 483 -26.01 -16.19 3.98
C ASN A 483 -24.58 -15.72 4.40
N VAL A 484 -23.65 -16.65 4.52
CA VAL A 484 -22.24 -16.37 4.75
C VAL A 484 -21.43 -16.83 3.55
N TYR A 485 -20.61 -15.93 3.03
CA TYR A 485 -19.86 -16.14 1.81
C TYR A 485 -18.38 -15.80 1.99
N ARG A 486 -17.57 -16.30 1.08
CA ARG A 486 -16.15 -15.94 0.94
C ARG A 486 -15.93 -15.37 -0.46
N ARG A 487 -15.21 -14.28 -0.54
CA ARG A 487 -14.78 -13.73 -1.82
C ARG A 487 -13.77 -14.68 -2.50
N VAL A 488 -13.95 -14.87 -3.81
CA VAL A 488 -13.08 -15.70 -4.65
C VAL A 488 -12.60 -15.00 -5.90
N GLY A 489 -13.11 -13.80 -6.20
CA GLY A 489 -12.61 -13.00 -7.31
C GLY A 489 -13.49 -11.81 -7.65
N ARG A 490 -13.07 -11.11 -8.72
CA ARG A 490 -13.73 -9.95 -9.31
C ARG A 490 -14.20 -10.30 -10.71
N LEU A 491 -15.41 -9.91 -11.03
CA LEU A 491 -15.95 -9.92 -12.37
C LEU A 491 -15.89 -8.51 -12.94
N GLU A 492 -15.39 -8.38 -14.17
CA GLU A 492 -15.54 -7.18 -14.98
C GLU A 492 -16.01 -7.60 -16.37
N CYS A 493 -17.13 -7.08 -16.80
CA CYS A 493 -17.76 -7.46 -18.05
C CYS A 493 -18.01 -6.22 -18.90
N TYR A 494 -17.30 -6.12 -20.01
CA TYR A 494 -17.57 -5.19 -21.11
C TYR A 494 -18.36 -5.88 -22.21
N GLU A 495 -18.02 -7.14 -22.45
CA GLU A 495 -18.60 -8.01 -23.47
C GLU A 495 -18.81 -9.41 -22.90
N CYS A 496 -19.80 -10.13 -23.39
CA CYS A 496 -20.07 -11.51 -23.02
C CYS A 496 -20.36 -12.37 -24.26
N SER A 497 -20.39 -13.68 -24.10
CA SER A 497 -20.71 -14.63 -25.16
C SER A 497 -21.89 -15.52 -24.78
N ARG A 498 -22.55 -16.10 -25.80
CA ARG A 498 -23.55 -17.16 -25.60
C ARG A 498 -22.87 -18.52 -25.41
N GLU A 499 -23.46 -19.35 -24.60
CA GLU A 499 -22.99 -20.71 -24.36
C GLU A 499 -22.87 -21.48 -25.69
N GLY A 500 -21.67 -21.98 -25.99
CA GLY A 500 -21.39 -22.67 -27.27
C GLY A 500 -20.85 -21.76 -28.39
N ASN A 501 -20.74 -20.44 -28.18
CA ASN A 501 -20.05 -19.50 -29.05
C ASN A 501 -18.85 -18.96 -28.33
N ASP A 502 -17.65 -19.08 -28.89
CA ASP A 502 -16.42 -18.59 -28.29
C ASP A 502 -16.11 -17.11 -28.66
N GLU A 503 -16.91 -16.49 -29.54
CA GLU A 503 -16.77 -15.08 -29.88
C GLU A 503 -17.54 -14.21 -28.86
N MET A 504 -16.87 -13.23 -28.29
CA MET A 504 -17.47 -12.18 -27.48
C MET A 504 -18.25 -11.25 -28.40
N SER A 505 -19.56 -11.39 -28.43
CA SER A 505 -20.42 -10.75 -29.43
C SER A 505 -21.58 -9.95 -28.85
N GLU A 506 -21.78 -10.02 -27.54
CA GLU A 506 -22.86 -9.31 -26.85
C GLU A 506 -22.26 -8.34 -25.82
N ASP A 507 -22.93 -7.21 -25.61
CA ASP A 507 -22.51 -6.20 -24.63
C ASP A 507 -22.87 -6.62 -23.18
N ALA A 508 -22.45 -5.81 -22.22
CA ALA A 508 -22.71 -6.08 -20.80
C ALA A 508 -24.21 -6.04 -20.44
N GLU A 509 -25.08 -5.45 -21.30
CA GLU A 509 -26.54 -5.47 -21.08
C GLU A 509 -27.09 -6.89 -21.13
N ALA A 510 -26.60 -7.74 -22.04
CA ALA A 510 -27.01 -9.13 -22.12
C ALA A 510 -26.66 -9.91 -20.83
N LEU A 511 -25.50 -9.67 -20.23
CA LEU A 511 -25.19 -10.23 -18.91
C LEU A 511 -26.21 -9.77 -17.86
N PHE A 512 -26.51 -8.48 -17.85
CA PHE A 512 -27.39 -7.88 -16.86
C PHE A 512 -28.80 -8.46 -16.93
N GLU A 513 -29.42 -8.49 -18.11
CA GLU A 513 -30.75 -9.04 -18.31
C GLU A 513 -30.89 -10.53 -17.91
N HIS A 514 -29.86 -11.33 -18.16
CA HIS A 514 -29.88 -12.76 -17.91
C HIS A 514 -29.49 -13.17 -16.50
N TRP A 515 -28.60 -12.37 -15.85
CA TRP A 515 -28.11 -12.70 -14.52
C TRP A 515 -28.88 -12.00 -13.41
N PHE A 516 -29.46 -10.83 -13.70
CA PHE A 516 -30.19 -9.99 -12.75
C PHE A 516 -31.60 -9.64 -13.27
N PRO A 517 -32.44 -10.63 -13.61
CA PRO A 517 -33.73 -10.41 -14.30
C PRO A 517 -34.76 -9.61 -13.47
N ASP A 518 -34.54 -9.51 -12.15
CA ASP A 518 -35.41 -8.74 -11.25
C ASP A 518 -35.13 -7.22 -11.32
N ILE A 519 -34.10 -6.81 -12.05
CA ILE A 519 -33.71 -5.41 -12.23
C ILE A 519 -34.19 -4.96 -13.62
N GLN A 520 -35.27 -4.18 -13.66
CA GLN A 520 -35.91 -3.77 -14.92
C GLN A 520 -35.32 -2.49 -15.53
N ASP A 521 -34.66 -1.67 -14.73
CA ASP A 521 -34.14 -0.37 -15.16
C ASP A 521 -32.86 -0.02 -14.41
N MET A 522 -31.77 0.06 -15.15
CA MET A 522 -30.44 0.42 -14.66
C MET A 522 -30.32 1.84 -14.15
N SER A 523 -31.24 2.73 -14.54
CA SER A 523 -31.27 4.11 -14.04
C SER A 523 -31.80 4.25 -12.60
N GLN A 524 -32.31 3.15 -12.01
CA GLN A 524 -32.94 3.13 -10.69
C GLN A 524 -32.10 2.36 -9.65
N LEU A 525 -30.80 2.56 -9.62
CA LEU A 525 -29.90 1.87 -8.68
C LEU A 525 -30.33 2.02 -7.21
N ASP A 526 -31.01 3.09 -6.84
CA ASP A 526 -31.54 3.33 -5.49
C ASP A 526 -32.68 2.38 -5.08
N ASN A 527 -33.35 1.75 -6.05
CA ASN A 527 -34.52 0.89 -5.83
C ASN A 527 -34.27 -0.59 -6.13
N LEU A 528 -33.00 -1.00 -6.18
CA LEU A 528 -32.66 -2.40 -6.46
C LEU A 528 -33.17 -3.34 -5.38
N PRO A 529 -33.60 -4.57 -5.74
CA PRO A 529 -33.95 -5.61 -4.78
C PRO A 529 -32.66 -6.15 -4.12
N LEU A 530 -32.19 -5.47 -3.07
CA LEU A 530 -30.96 -5.81 -2.38
C LEU A 530 -31.17 -6.96 -1.40
N GLN A 531 -30.31 -7.97 -1.46
CA GLN A 531 -30.23 -9.03 -0.46
C GLN A 531 -29.09 -8.71 0.52
N ARG A 532 -29.33 -8.95 1.81
CA ARG A 532 -28.33 -8.77 2.89
C ARG A 532 -27.64 -10.09 3.19
N PHE A 533 -26.33 -10.07 3.25
CA PHE A 533 -25.48 -11.24 3.51
C PHE A 533 -24.15 -10.83 4.12
N THR A 534 -23.40 -11.80 4.62
CA THR A 534 -22.11 -11.60 5.28
C THR A 534 -20.96 -12.15 4.44
N VAL A 535 -19.85 -11.41 4.33
CA VAL A 535 -18.60 -11.90 3.73
C VAL A 535 -17.52 -11.98 4.80
N ILE A 536 -16.84 -13.14 4.86
CA ILE A 536 -15.84 -13.49 5.86
C ILE A 536 -14.43 -13.59 5.27
#